data_0847155511872403a2f23f1b7998288d
#
_entry.id   0847155511872403a2f23f1b7998288d
#
_cell.length_a   1.000
_cell.length_b   1.000
_cell.length_c   1.000
_cell.angle_alpha   90.00
_cell.angle_beta   90.00
_cell.angle_gamma   90.00
#
_symmetry.space_group_name_H-M   'P 1'
#
loop_
_entity.id
_entity.type
_entity.pdbx_description
1 polymer ?
#
loop_
_entity_poly.entity_id
_entity_poly.type
_entity_poly.pdbx_seq_one_letter_code
_entity_poly.pdbx_strand_id
1 'polypeptide(L)'
;MSFVSLLEYAEALVQTTGLTACITDRDQVVAACGSGSREQEGKEISSELDAVIAGRECRLISRSSRENIPIIVDDSDSFERKMIQPVLCASDAIGAVILLSRSEKAEMGDTERALVRTAAGFLGRQMEQ
;
A
#
# COMPACT_ATOMS: atom_id res chain seq x y z
N MET A 1 9.44 9.52 -11.30
CA MET A 1 10.17 8.49 -10.52
C MET A 1 10.16 7.20 -11.32
N SER A 2 11.30 6.52 -11.38
CA SER A 2 11.40 5.27 -12.12
C SER A 2 10.83 4.10 -11.32
N PHE A 3 10.44 3.03 -12.02
CA PHE A 3 9.99 1.77 -11.42
C PHE A 3 11.01 1.22 -10.41
N VAL A 4 12.31 1.34 -10.73
CA VAL A 4 13.40 0.85 -9.86
C VAL A 4 13.35 1.55 -8.50
N SER A 5 13.14 2.87 -8.49
CA SER A 5 13.06 3.62 -7.22
C SER A 5 11.83 3.20 -6.40
N LEU A 6 10.69 2.95 -7.04
CA LEU A 6 9.48 2.51 -6.35
C LEU A 6 9.68 1.13 -5.72
N LEU A 7 10.33 0.22 -6.46
CA LEU A 7 10.64 -1.10 -5.93
C LEU A 7 11.59 -1.01 -4.73
N GLU A 8 12.59 -0.12 -4.78
CA GLU A 8 13.51 0.08 -3.67
C GLU A 8 12.78 0.55 -2.41
N TYR A 9 11.77 1.43 -2.55
CA TYR A 9 10.94 1.84 -1.42
C TYR A 9 10.18 0.65 -0.83
N ALA A 10 9.57 -0.17 -1.68
CA ALA A 10 8.86 -1.35 -1.23
C ALA A 10 9.79 -2.34 -0.52
N GLU A 11 10.99 -2.55 -1.07
CA GLU A 11 11.99 -3.43 -0.46
C GLU A 11 12.43 -2.91 0.91
N ALA A 12 12.66 -1.62 1.04
CA ALA A 12 13.04 -1.02 2.32
C ALA A 12 11.96 -1.21 3.38
N LEU A 13 10.69 -1.05 3.00
CA LEU A 13 9.57 -1.28 3.90
C LEU A 13 9.50 -2.75 4.35
N VAL A 14 9.71 -3.69 3.44
CA VAL A 14 9.73 -5.11 3.77
C VAL A 14 10.87 -5.45 4.73
N GLN A 15 12.06 -4.95 4.45
CA GLN A 15 13.23 -5.19 5.30
C GLN A 15 13.03 -4.63 6.71
N THR A 16 12.40 -3.47 6.82
CA THR A 16 12.20 -2.81 8.11
C THR A 16 11.06 -3.42 8.91
N THR A 17 9.98 -3.83 8.26
CA THR A 17 8.76 -4.30 8.95
C THR A 17 8.59 -5.81 8.97
N GLY A 18 9.22 -6.52 8.04
CA GLY A 18 8.96 -7.96 7.85
C GLY A 18 7.61 -8.24 7.19
N LEU A 19 6.89 -7.21 6.77
CA LEU A 19 5.58 -7.35 6.13
C LEU A 19 5.72 -7.28 4.61
N THR A 20 4.64 -7.56 3.89
CA THR A 20 4.58 -7.37 2.44
C THR A 20 4.25 -5.91 2.15
N ALA A 21 4.86 -5.33 1.13
CA ALA A 21 4.65 -3.93 0.77
C ALA A 21 4.27 -3.80 -0.70
N CYS A 22 3.31 -2.93 -0.97
CA CYS A 22 2.89 -2.58 -2.32
C CYS A 22 2.85 -1.06 -2.48
N ILE A 23 3.14 -0.58 -3.68
CA ILE A 23 2.95 0.81 -4.06
C ILE A 23 2.05 0.82 -5.28
N THR A 24 1.03 1.67 -5.26
CA THR A 24 0.08 1.76 -6.38
C THR A 24 0.00 3.19 -6.91
N ASP A 25 -0.39 3.32 -8.17
CA ASP A 25 -1.00 4.56 -8.67
C ASP A 25 -2.52 4.43 -8.55
N ARG A 26 -3.30 5.23 -9.30
CA ARG A 26 -4.75 5.15 -9.27
C ARG A 26 -5.32 4.03 -10.15
N ASP A 27 -4.48 3.33 -10.88
CA ASP A 27 -4.91 2.30 -11.82
C ASP A 27 -4.41 0.90 -11.45
N GLN A 28 -3.16 0.78 -11.01
CA GLN A 28 -2.54 -0.54 -10.82
C GLN A 28 -1.49 -0.55 -9.73
N VAL A 29 -1.11 -1.75 -9.31
CA VAL A 29 0.02 -1.96 -8.42
C VAL A 29 1.30 -1.81 -9.25
N VAL A 30 2.09 -0.78 -8.96
CA VAL A 30 3.30 -0.44 -9.74
C VAL A 30 4.57 -1.05 -9.16
N ALA A 31 4.59 -1.40 -7.88
CA ALA A 31 5.70 -2.10 -7.26
C ALA A 31 5.19 -2.93 -6.10
N ALA A 32 5.77 -4.10 -5.90
CA ALA A 32 5.41 -4.99 -4.80
C ALA A 32 6.60 -5.82 -4.37
N CYS A 33 6.72 -6.08 -3.07
CA CYS A 33 7.81 -6.86 -2.50
C CYS A 33 7.30 -7.61 -1.27
N GLY A 34 7.86 -8.79 -1.04
CA GLY A 34 7.51 -9.63 0.10
C GLY A 34 6.63 -10.81 -0.28
N SER A 35 6.17 -11.55 0.73
CA SER A 35 5.38 -12.76 0.52
C SER A 35 4.06 -12.45 -0.17
N GLY A 36 3.75 -13.16 -1.25
CA GLY A 36 2.50 -12.98 -2.01
C GLY A 36 2.48 -11.77 -2.93
N SER A 37 3.61 -11.04 -3.06
CA SER A 37 3.67 -9.82 -3.86
C SER A 37 3.54 -10.06 -5.36
N ARG A 38 4.02 -11.20 -5.86
CA ARG A 38 3.99 -11.50 -7.30
C ARG A 38 2.58 -11.54 -7.89
N GLU A 39 1.62 -11.94 -7.07
CA GLU A 39 0.23 -12.03 -7.51
C GLU A 39 -0.41 -10.67 -7.70
N GLN A 40 0.20 -9.63 -7.17
CA GLN A 40 -0.37 -8.28 -7.17
C GLN A 40 0.29 -7.33 -8.15
N GLU A 41 1.58 -7.50 -8.40
CA GLU A 41 2.34 -6.58 -9.25
C GLU A 41 1.75 -6.50 -10.67
N GLY A 42 1.54 -5.29 -11.14
CA GLY A 42 1.00 -5.03 -12.47
C GLY A 42 -0.51 -5.21 -12.59
N LYS A 43 -1.18 -5.60 -11.52
CA LYS A 43 -2.62 -5.83 -11.55
C LYS A 43 -3.40 -4.55 -11.28
N GLU A 44 -4.60 -4.48 -11.84
CA GLU A 44 -5.50 -3.36 -11.64
C GLU A 44 -6.00 -3.30 -10.19
N ILE A 45 -5.98 -2.11 -9.58
CA ILE A 45 -6.49 -1.95 -8.22
C ILE A 45 -8.02 -2.03 -8.20
N SER A 46 -8.57 -2.44 -7.06
CA SER A 46 -10.01 -2.51 -6.88
C SER A 46 -10.63 -1.11 -6.77
N SER A 47 -11.93 -1.02 -7.04
CA SER A 47 -12.68 0.22 -6.85
C SER A 47 -12.73 0.61 -5.37
N GLU A 48 -12.75 -0.38 -4.48
CA GLU A 48 -12.74 -0.14 -3.03
C GLU A 48 -11.42 0.49 -2.59
N LEU A 49 -10.29 0.02 -3.12
CA LEU A 49 -9.00 0.63 -2.83
C LEU A 49 -8.93 2.05 -3.40
N ASP A 50 -9.42 2.25 -4.60
CA ASP A 50 -9.44 3.58 -5.22
C ASP A 50 -10.22 4.57 -4.35
N ALA A 51 -11.32 4.15 -3.75
CA ALA A 51 -12.11 4.97 -2.84
C ALA A 51 -11.32 5.35 -1.57
N VAL A 52 -10.54 4.42 -1.02
CA VAL A 52 -9.67 4.72 0.12
C VAL A 52 -8.61 5.75 -0.25
N ILE A 53 -8.00 5.61 -1.42
CA ILE A 53 -7.00 6.56 -1.92
C ILE A 53 -7.63 7.95 -2.05
N ALA A 54 -8.81 8.02 -2.65
CA ALA A 54 -9.54 9.27 -2.82
C ALA A 54 -9.88 9.92 -1.48
N GLY A 55 -10.07 9.12 -0.44
CA GLY A 55 -10.37 9.60 0.91
C GLY A 55 -9.21 10.28 1.62
N ARG A 56 -7.98 10.12 1.13
CA ARG A 56 -6.77 10.80 1.60
C ARG A 56 -6.31 10.45 3.02
N GLU A 57 -6.98 9.54 3.69
CA GLU A 57 -6.65 9.15 5.06
C GLU A 57 -6.03 7.77 5.12
N CYS A 58 -5.10 7.58 6.04
CA CYS A 58 -4.54 6.26 6.32
C CYS A 58 -5.62 5.35 6.90
N ARG A 59 -5.75 4.15 6.37
CA ARG A 59 -6.72 3.18 6.84
C ARG A 59 -6.03 1.89 7.23
N LEU A 60 -6.36 1.38 8.41
CA LEU A 60 -5.95 0.05 8.85
C LEU A 60 -7.17 -0.86 8.75
N ILE A 61 -7.07 -1.89 7.90
CA ILE A 61 -8.16 -2.82 7.62
C ILE A 61 -7.78 -4.19 8.14
N SER A 62 -8.70 -4.82 8.84
CA SER A 62 -8.57 -6.20 9.28
C SER A 62 -9.64 -7.04 8.58
N ARG A 63 -9.30 -8.26 8.18
CA ARG A 63 -10.25 -9.16 7.53
C ARG A 63 -11.42 -9.52 8.45
N SER A 64 -11.19 -9.51 9.75
CA SER A 64 -12.24 -9.74 10.75
C SER A 64 -13.17 -8.54 10.91
N SER A 65 -12.78 -7.35 10.43
CA SER A 65 -13.66 -6.19 10.40
C SER A 65 -14.70 -6.35 9.29
N ARG A 66 -15.80 -5.62 9.39
CA ARG A 66 -16.86 -5.67 8.39
C ARG A 66 -16.45 -5.07 7.05
N GLU A 67 -15.35 -4.33 7.03
CA GLU A 67 -14.80 -3.74 5.82
C GLU A 67 -13.75 -4.67 5.25
N ASN A 68 -14.01 -5.21 4.07
CA ASN A 68 -12.99 -5.91 3.32
C ASN A 68 -12.65 -5.06 2.10
N ILE A 69 -11.38 -4.64 2.02
CA ILE A 69 -10.90 -3.83 0.90
C ILE A 69 -9.86 -4.65 0.15
N PRO A 70 -10.25 -5.30 -0.96
CA PRO A 70 -9.27 -6.02 -1.77
C PRO A 70 -8.34 -5.02 -2.43
N ILE A 71 -7.07 -5.42 -2.63
CA ILE A 71 -6.09 -4.54 -3.29
C ILE A 71 -6.31 -4.53 -4.79
N ILE A 72 -6.55 -5.69 -5.38
CA ILE A 72 -6.72 -5.82 -6.83
C ILE A 72 -8.11 -6.34 -7.18
N VAL A 73 -8.51 -6.15 -8.43
CA VAL A 73 -9.86 -6.49 -8.91
C VAL A 73 -10.17 -7.97 -8.78
N ASP A 74 -9.27 -8.84 -9.22
CA ASP A 74 -9.45 -10.29 -9.18
C ASP A 74 -8.79 -10.88 -7.94
N ASP A 75 -9.27 -10.47 -6.79
CA ASP A 75 -8.59 -10.77 -5.55
C ASP A 75 -9.03 -12.08 -4.90
N SER A 76 -8.13 -13.07 -4.93
CA SER A 76 -8.18 -14.22 -4.04
C SER A 76 -7.36 -13.93 -2.77
N ASP A 77 -7.44 -12.71 -2.30
CA ASP A 77 -6.63 -12.12 -1.25
C ASP A 77 -6.67 -12.91 0.06
N SER A 78 -5.50 -13.38 0.49
CA SER A 78 -5.32 -14.08 1.75
C SER A 78 -4.71 -13.20 2.84
N PHE A 79 -4.63 -11.89 2.61
CA PHE A 79 -4.08 -10.96 3.60
C PHE A 79 -5.11 -10.65 4.67
N GLU A 80 -4.69 -10.78 5.93
CA GLU A 80 -5.56 -10.58 7.09
C GLU A 80 -5.57 -9.12 7.57
N ARG A 81 -4.45 -8.42 7.37
CA ARG A 81 -4.33 -7.02 7.77
C ARG A 81 -3.71 -6.20 6.65
N LYS A 82 -4.23 -4.99 6.48
CA LYS A 82 -3.78 -4.07 5.45
C LYS A 82 -3.72 -2.67 6.02
N MET A 83 -2.59 -2.01 5.86
CA MET A 83 -2.45 -0.61 6.20
C MET A 83 -2.25 0.16 4.91
N ILE A 84 -3.19 1.05 4.59
CA ILE A 84 -3.24 1.76 3.32
C ILE A 84 -3.00 3.25 3.58
N GLN A 85 -1.91 3.78 3.05
CA GLN A 85 -1.57 5.19 3.18
C GLN A 85 -1.61 5.85 1.81
N PRO A 86 -2.58 6.72 1.55
CA PRO A 86 -2.60 7.48 0.29
C PRO A 86 -1.37 8.34 0.10
N VAL A 87 -0.92 8.45 -1.14
CA VAL A 87 0.17 9.33 -1.55
C VAL A 87 -0.43 10.59 -2.14
N LEU A 88 -0.07 11.75 -1.59
CA LEU A 88 -0.56 13.04 -2.04
C LEU A 88 0.55 13.81 -2.76
N CYS A 89 0.23 14.32 -3.94
CA CYS A 89 1.10 15.18 -4.72
C CYS A 89 0.36 16.48 -4.96
N ALA A 90 0.83 17.58 -4.38
CA ALA A 90 0.17 18.89 -4.49
C ALA A 90 -1.33 18.81 -4.16
N SER A 91 -1.69 18.08 -3.13
CA SER A 91 -3.06 17.82 -2.64
C SER A 91 -3.87 16.81 -3.47
N ASP A 92 -3.35 16.32 -4.58
CA ASP A 92 -4.04 15.27 -5.35
C ASP A 92 -3.63 13.89 -4.81
N ALA A 93 -4.61 13.01 -4.63
CA ALA A 93 -4.35 11.62 -4.26
C ALA A 93 -3.94 10.87 -5.52
N ILE A 94 -2.67 10.44 -5.59
CA ILE A 94 -2.10 9.85 -6.80
C ILE A 94 -1.83 8.35 -6.70
N GLY A 95 -1.95 7.78 -5.51
CA GLY A 95 -1.71 6.36 -5.30
C GLY A 95 -1.67 6.03 -3.82
N ALA A 96 -1.04 4.93 -3.48
CA ALA A 96 -0.93 4.48 -2.09
C ALA A 96 0.35 3.71 -1.83
N VAL A 97 0.81 3.78 -0.59
CA VAL A 97 1.80 2.88 -0.01
C VAL A 97 1.04 1.96 0.93
N ILE A 98 1.20 0.64 0.76
CA ILE A 98 0.38 -0.35 1.46
C ILE A 98 1.28 -1.39 2.11
N LEU A 99 1.02 -1.67 3.40
CA LEU A 99 1.60 -2.82 4.10
C LEU A 99 0.54 -3.89 4.25
N LEU A 100 0.94 -5.13 4.02
CA LEU A 100 0.04 -6.29 4.03
C LEU A 100 0.61 -7.39 4.92
N SER A 101 -0.26 -8.11 5.63
CA SER A 101 0.13 -9.28 6.39
C SER A 101 -0.92 -10.37 6.28
N ARG A 102 -0.46 -11.62 6.18
CA ARG A 102 -1.31 -12.81 6.23
C ARG A 102 -1.62 -13.24 7.66
N SER A 103 -0.95 -12.64 8.64
CA SER A 103 -1.15 -12.96 10.05
C SER A 103 -2.06 -11.94 10.72
N GLU A 104 -3.10 -12.41 11.40
CA GLU A 104 -3.96 -11.57 12.23
C GLU A 104 -3.20 -10.98 13.42
N LYS A 105 -2.09 -11.60 13.80
CA LYS A 105 -1.28 -11.18 14.95
C LYS A 105 -0.21 -10.17 14.57
N ALA A 106 -0.06 -9.85 13.29
CA ALA A 106 0.95 -8.89 12.86
C ALA A 106 0.65 -7.52 13.48
N GLU A 107 1.67 -6.93 14.06
CA GLU A 107 1.55 -5.59 14.59
C GLU A 107 1.59 -4.57 13.46
N MET A 108 0.55 -3.77 13.37
CA MET A 108 0.48 -2.64 12.46
C MET A 108 0.01 -1.44 13.26
N GLY A 109 0.89 -0.95 14.12
CA GLY A 109 0.60 0.16 15.02
C GLY A 109 1.24 1.46 14.57
N ASP A 110 1.62 2.28 15.55
CA ASP A 110 2.14 3.61 15.30
C ASP A 110 3.45 3.61 14.52
N THR A 111 4.32 2.62 14.75
CA THR A 111 5.59 2.50 14.03
C THR A 111 5.35 2.28 12.54
N GLU A 112 4.49 1.31 12.19
CA GLU A 112 4.15 1.00 10.80
C GLU A 112 3.45 2.18 10.14
N ARG A 113 2.58 2.84 10.87
CA ARG A 113 1.88 4.04 10.37
C ARG A 113 2.88 5.16 10.06
N ALA A 114 3.86 5.39 10.94
CA ALA A 114 4.90 6.39 10.72
C ALA A 114 5.74 6.06 9.47
N LEU A 115 6.06 4.78 9.28
CA LEU A 115 6.85 4.35 8.13
C LEU A 115 6.11 4.56 6.81
N VAL A 116 4.85 4.15 6.72
CA VAL A 116 4.08 4.34 5.47
C VAL A 116 3.80 5.81 5.20
N ARG A 117 3.56 6.59 6.26
CA ARG A 117 3.36 8.03 6.14
C ARG A 117 4.60 8.72 5.61
N THR A 118 5.77 8.36 6.14
CA THR A 118 7.05 8.92 5.70
C THR A 118 7.32 8.57 4.25
N ALA A 119 7.14 7.30 3.89
CA ALA A 119 7.34 6.84 2.52
C ALA A 119 6.39 7.56 1.56
N ALA A 120 5.11 7.65 1.90
CA ALA A 120 4.11 8.30 1.06
C ALA A 120 4.40 9.80 0.91
N GLY A 121 4.80 10.46 1.99
CA GLY A 121 5.15 11.88 1.94
C GLY A 121 6.34 12.15 1.05
N PHE A 122 7.37 11.31 1.14
CA PHE A 122 8.56 11.44 0.31
C PHE A 122 8.24 11.20 -1.18
N LEU A 123 7.47 10.14 -1.47
CA LEU A 123 7.06 9.85 -2.84
C LEU A 123 6.24 11.00 -3.45
N GLY A 124 5.30 11.54 -2.68
CA GLY A 124 4.47 12.65 -3.13
C GLY A 124 5.29 13.87 -3.49
N ARG A 125 6.30 14.20 -2.68
CA ARG A 125 7.19 15.33 -2.96
C ARG A 125 8.03 15.13 -4.21
N GLN A 126 8.52 13.91 -4.42
CA GLN A 126 9.29 13.61 -5.63
C GLN A 126 8.47 13.76 -6.89
N MET A 127 7.17 13.44 -6.82
CA MET A 127 6.29 13.55 -7.96
C MET A 127 5.90 15.00 -8.29
N GLU A 128 6.14 15.93 -7.39
CA GLU A 128 5.89 17.36 -7.60
C GLU A 128 6.94 18.03 -8.49
N GLN A 129 8.03 17.36 -8.76
CA GLN A 129 9.13 17.92 -9.56
C GLN A 129 8.92 17.75 -11.05
#